data_85b33b32acc0e6a52f4b4be408b2a204
#
_entry.id   85b33b32acc0e6a52f4b4be408b2a204
#
_cell.length_a   1.000
_cell.length_b   1.000
_cell.length_c   1.000
_cell.angle_alpha   90.00
_cell.angle_beta   90.00
_cell.angle_gamma   90.00
#
_symmetry.space_group_name_H-M   'P 1'
#
loop_
_entity.id
_entity.type
_entity.pdbx_description
1 polymer ?
#
loop_
_entity_poly.entity_id
_entity_poly.type
_entity_poly.pdbx_seq_one_letter_code
_entity_poly.pdbx_strand_id
1 'polypeptide(L)'
;NGHINEDIFNYDIKRFQKFHSGLDFIKSRITETLGDLYGMHWPFKQHKTSRNIMVTPYYEELKKAGACFGVTGGYERAMWFARDNNKSEYEYSYNYQNWYPSAEFETKNASENVGLFDLTPFSKFEIQGENAHEELQKLCTANIKNEIGKCTYTQMLNSDGGIETDLTIVCLKKNYFRIISSAATRERDKFHINKHLSDNLKLIDVTDNYCVLGVFGPKSRLLMQDLSKDDFSNENFRFANSKFITIDNTKIWAQRLSYVGELGYELFIEVNDAKKMF
;
A
#
# COMPACT_ATOMS: atom_id res chain seq x y z
N ASN A 1 -11.85 23.48 -21.98
CA ASN A 1 -12.84 24.36 -21.71
C ASN A 1 -14.27 23.85 -21.43
N GLY A 2 -14.57 22.61 -21.49
CA GLY A 2 -15.85 22.02 -21.08
C GLY A 2 -15.72 21.27 -19.77
N HIS A 3 -16.82 20.81 -19.21
CA HIS A 3 -16.78 19.86 -18.11
C HIS A 3 -16.21 18.55 -18.61
N ILE A 4 -15.25 18.00 -17.88
CA ILE A 4 -14.68 16.67 -18.16
C ILE A 4 -15.62 15.66 -17.51
N ASN A 5 -16.31 14.89 -18.33
CA ASN A 5 -17.26 13.88 -17.87
C ASN A 5 -16.63 12.47 -17.77
N GLU A 6 -15.35 12.33 -18.10
CA GLU A 6 -14.66 11.05 -18.15
C GLU A 6 -13.41 11.08 -17.27
N ASP A 7 -13.04 9.95 -16.71
CA ASP A 7 -11.77 9.81 -15.98
C ASP A 7 -10.60 9.83 -16.96
N ILE A 8 -9.98 11.00 -17.09
CA ILE A 8 -8.80 11.22 -17.92
C ILE A 8 -7.49 11.20 -17.11
N PHE A 9 -7.50 10.69 -15.89
CA PHE A 9 -6.31 10.63 -15.02
C PHE A 9 -5.11 9.99 -15.71
N ASN A 10 -5.33 8.98 -16.55
CA ASN A 10 -4.27 8.32 -17.32
C ASN A 10 -3.54 9.27 -18.30
N TYR A 11 -4.11 10.42 -18.61
CA TYR A 11 -3.53 11.45 -19.47
C TYR A 11 -3.09 12.70 -18.69
N ASP A 12 -3.34 12.75 -17.37
CA ASP A 12 -2.94 13.87 -16.52
C ASP A 12 -1.45 13.77 -16.15
N ILE A 13 -0.75 14.89 -16.20
CA ILE A 13 0.65 15.00 -15.77
C ILE A 13 0.83 14.62 -14.29
N LYS A 14 -0.20 14.76 -13.47
CA LYS A 14 -0.19 14.41 -12.04
C LYS A 14 -0.04 12.92 -11.76
N ARG A 15 -0.22 12.06 -12.76
CA ARG A 15 0.06 10.63 -12.64
C ARG A 15 1.55 10.30 -12.52
N PHE A 16 2.40 11.22 -12.95
CA PHE A 16 3.83 10.99 -12.95
C PHE A 16 4.45 11.27 -11.59
N GLN A 17 5.25 10.32 -11.13
CA GLN A 17 6.12 10.48 -9.98
C GLN A 17 7.49 11.04 -10.42
N LYS A 18 8.29 11.54 -9.47
CA LYS A 18 9.58 12.19 -9.77
C LYS A 18 10.52 11.33 -10.62
N PHE A 19 10.55 10.02 -10.40
CA PHE A 19 11.46 9.14 -11.15
C PHE A 19 11.12 9.07 -12.65
N HIS A 20 9.87 9.30 -13.05
CA HIS A 20 9.47 9.32 -14.46
C HIS A 20 10.13 10.45 -15.26
N SER A 21 10.61 11.50 -14.63
CA SER A 21 11.31 12.61 -15.30
C SER A 21 12.82 12.39 -15.43
N GLY A 22 13.36 11.30 -14.89
CA GLY A 22 14.78 10.96 -14.98
C GLY A 22 15.17 10.55 -16.41
N LEU A 23 16.21 11.14 -16.98
CA LEU A 23 16.65 10.85 -18.35
C LEU A 23 17.01 9.36 -18.55
N ASP A 24 17.63 8.74 -17.57
CA ASP A 24 18.02 7.32 -17.66
C ASP A 24 16.80 6.41 -17.64
N PHE A 25 15.79 6.75 -16.83
CA PHE A 25 14.49 6.06 -16.85
C PHE A 25 13.86 6.17 -18.23
N ILE A 26 13.74 7.38 -18.78
CA ILE A 26 13.12 7.64 -20.08
C ILE A 26 13.85 6.90 -21.17
N LYS A 27 15.19 7.04 -21.26
CA LYS A 27 16.01 6.41 -22.31
C LYS A 27 15.88 4.89 -22.32
N SER A 28 15.85 4.24 -21.16
CA SER A 28 15.76 2.79 -21.10
C SER A 28 14.32 2.28 -21.33
N ARG A 29 13.30 3.04 -20.91
CA ARG A 29 11.90 2.65 -21.00
C ARG A 29 11.25 2.94 -22.35
N ILE A 30 11.65 4.03 -23.03
CA ILE A 30 10.94 4.54 -24.21
C ILE A 30 10.86 3.52 -25.34
N THR A 31 11.95 2.81 -25.61
CA THR A 31 12.01 1.82 -26.69
C THR A 31 11.05 0.65 -26.42
N GLU A 32 11.00 0.16 -25.17
CA GLU A 32 10.09 -0.90 -24.77
C GLU A 32 8.64 -0.43 -24.89
N THR A 33 8.32 0.76 -24.36
CA THR A 33 6.96 1.32 -24.40
C THR A 33 6.47 1.53 -25.83
N LEU A 34 7.34 2.05 -26.73
CA LEU A 34 6.98 2.22 -28.15
C LEU A 34 6.78 0.88 -28.84
N GLY A 35 7.60 -0.12 -28.53
CA GLY A 35 7.43 -1.48 -29.04
C GLY A 35 6.12 -2.12 -28.56
N ASP A 36 5.74 -1.87 -27.33
CA ASP A 36 4.51 -2.40 -26.73
C ASP A 36 3.23 -1.85 -27.37
N LEU A 37 3.27 -0.65 -27.98
CA LEU A 37 2.12 -0.10 -28.72
C LEU A 37 1.67 -0.98 -29.89
N TYR A 38 2.61 -1.71 -30.51
CA TYR A 38 2.38 -2.58 -31.65
C TYR A 38 2.55 -4.06 -31.31
N GLY A 39 2.87 -4.35 -30.04
CA GLY A 39 3.11 -5.69 -29.57
C GLY A 39 1.84 -6.40 -29.12
N MET A 40 1.99 -7.68 -28.79
CA MET A 40 0.92 -8.46 -28.20
C MET A 40 0.70 -8.02 -26.74
N HIS A 41 -0.55 -7.69 -26.39
CA HIS A 41 -0.92 -7.29 -25.04
C HIS A 41 -1.19 -8.53 -24.17
N TRP A 42 -0.13 -9.08 -23.60
CA TRP A 42 -0.24 -10.17 -22.67
C TRP A 42 -0.94 -9.74 -21.36
N PRO A 43 -1.79 -10.58 -20.76
CA PRO A 43 -2.32 -10.33 -19.43
C PRO A 43 -1.18 -10.20 -18.41
N PHE A 44 -1.31 -9.24 -17.51
CA PHE A 44 -0.36 -8.98 -16.40
C PHE A 44 1.08 -8.69 -16.86
N LYS A 45 1.28 -8.27 -18.10
CA LYS A 45 2.60 -7.96 -18.64
C LYS A 45 3.33 -6.94 -17.78
N GLN A 46 4.57 -7.26 -17.42
CA GLN A 46 5.48 -6.38 -16.70
C GLN A 46 6.56 -5.86 -17.66
N HIS A 47 6.94 -4.60 -17.50
CA HIS A 47 8.08 -4.06 -18.21
C HIS A 47 9.39 -4.72 -17.78
N LYS A 48 10.31 -4.89 -18.72
CA LYS A 48 11.64 -5.47 -18.49
C LYS A 48 12.71 -4.42 -18.21
N THR A 49 12.54 -3.22 -18.79
CA THR A 49 13.47 -2.09 -18.63
C THR A 49 13.10 -1.21 -17.44
N SER A 50 14.02 -0.36 -17.02
CA SER A 50 13.83 0.55 -15.87
C SER A 50 13.23 -0.15 -14.65
N ARG A 51 13.80 -1.30 -14.28
CA ARG A 51 13.45 -2.07 -13.09
C ARG A 51 14.27 -1.60 -11.89
N ASN A 52 13.86 -1.97 -10.70
CA ASN A 52 14.54 -1.66 -9.44
C ASN A 52 14.69 -0.14 -9.17
N ILE A 53 13.76 0.67 -9.66
CA ILE A 53 13.77 2.12 -9.41
C ILE A 53 13.48 2.41 -7.93
N MET A 54 12.47 1.73 -7.38
CA MET A 54 12.14 1.79 -5.96
C MET A 54 11.99 0.35 -5.44
N VAL A 55 12.65 0.07 -4.34
CA VAL A 55 12.59 -1.23 -3.67
C VAL A 55 12.26 -1.02 -2.19
N THR A 56 11.56 -1.97 -1.60
CA THR A 56 11.32 -1.97 -0.15
C THR A 56 12.54 -2.55 0.59
N PRO A 57 12.73 -2.27 1.87
CA PRO A 57 13.80 -2.90 2.66
C PRO A 57 13.72 -4.43 2.70
N TYR A 58 12.56 -5.00 2.37
CA TYR A 58 12.33 -6.45 2.33
C TYR A 58 12.69 -7.10 0.98
N TYR A 59 13.01 -6.31 -0.04
CA TYR A 59 13.20 -6.77 -1.42
C TYR A 59 14.15 -7.97 -1.53
N GLU A 60 15.34 -7.88 -0.91
CA GLU A 60 16.33 -8.96 -1.00
C GLU A 60 15.87 -10.25 -0.31
N GLU A 61 15.16 -10.15 0.81
CA GLU A 61 14.62 -11.33 1.51
C GLU A 61 13.47 -11.95 0.72
N LEU A 62 12.57 -11.14 0.17
CA LEU A 62 11.50 -11.61 -0.71
C LEU A 62 12.08 -12.29 -1.96
N LYS A 63 13.15 -11.74 -2.54
CA LYS A 63 13.85 -12.31 -3.68
C LYS A 63 14.47 -13.68 -3.35
N LYS A 64 15.11 -13.80 -2.20
CA LYS A 64 15.65 -15.09 -1.69
C LYS A 64 14.53 -16.11 -1.48
N ALA A 65 13.35 -15.67 -1.05
CA ALA A 65 12.17 -16.51 -0.90
C ALA A 65 11.52 -16.93 -2.23
N GLY A 66 12.07 -16.51 -3.37
CA GLY A 66 11.56 -16.86 -4.70
C GLY A 66 10.49 -15.92 -5.26
N ALA A 67 10.42 -14.68 -4.78
CA ALA A 67 9.46 -13.72 -5.30
C ALA A 67 9.67 -13.41 -6.78
N CYS A 68 8.59 -13.45 -7.55
CA CYS A 68 8.49 -12.83 -8.85
C CYS A 68 7.96 -11.41 -8.69
N PHE A 69 8.68 -10.42 -9.20
CA PHE A 69 8.36 -9.02 -8.99
C PHE A 69 7.61 -8.39 -10.16
N GLY A 70 6.67 -7.50 -9.83
CA GLY A 70 6.04 -6.57 -10.74
C GLY A 70 6.15 -5.14 -10.19
N VAL A 71 5.96 -4.13 -11.06
CA VAL A 71 6.07 -2.73 -10.68
C VAL A 71 4.70 -2.15 -10.35
N THR A 72 4.57 -1.57 -9.16
CA THR A 72 3.38 -0.83 -8.73
C THR A 72 3.80 0.49 -8.10
N GLY A 73 3.33 1.61 -8.67
CA GLY A 73 3.70 2.94 -8.18
C GLY A 73 5.22 3.20 -8.15
N GLY A 74 5.98 2.54 -9.04
CA GLY A 74 7.45 2.60 -9.10
C GLY A 74 8.18 1.59 -8.21
N TYR A 75 7.49 0.97 -7.26
CA TYR A 75 8.07 -0.07 -6.40
C TYR A 75 8.06 -1.44 -7.07
N GLU A 76 9.16 -2.17 -6.91
CA GLU A 76 9.19 -3.61 -7.12
C GLU A 76 8.38 -4.29 -6.01
N ARG A 77 7.29 -4.94 -6.39
CA ARG A 77 6.39 -5.62 -5.48
C ARG A 77 6.41 -7.11 -5.77
N ALA A 78 6.55 -7.94 -4.74
CA ALA A 78 6.36 -9.39 -4.86
C ALA A 78 4.91 -9.67 -5.28
N MET A 79 4.74 -10.29 -6.43
CA MET A 79 3.44 -10.61 -7.01
C MET A 79 3.01 -12.04 -6.72
N TRP A 80 3.96 -12.96 -6.71
CA TRP A 80 3.81 -14.37 -6.38
C TRP A 80 5.19 -14.96 -6.08
N PHE A 81 5.23 -16.15 -5.46
CA PHE A 81 6.47 -16.82 -5.10
C PHE A 81 6.62 -18.13 -5.86
N ALA A 82 7.76 -18.31 -6.53
CA ALA A 82 8.07 -19.53 -7.26
C ALA A 82 8.22 -20.72 -6.31
N ARG A 83 7.69 -21.87 -6.72
CA ARG A 83 7.70 -23.11 -5.96
C ARG A 83 8.17 -24.26 -6.86
N ASP A 84 8.61 -25.34 -6.25
CA ASP A 84 8.84 -26.62 -6.91
C ASP A 84 9.75 -26.52 -8.16
N ASN A 85 10.88 -25.81 -8.05
CA ASN A 85 11.84 -25.54 -9.12
C ASN A 85 11.32 -24.65 -10.28
N ASN A 86 10.16 -24.02 -10.15
CA ASN A 86 9.71 -23.02 -11.09
C ASN A 86 10.60 -21.76 -11.03
N LYS A 87 10.73 -21.06 -12.17
CA LYS A 87 11.43 -19.79 -12.21
C LYS A 87 10.55 -18.66 -11.68
N SER A 88 11.15 -17.72 -10.95
CA SER A 88 10.49 -16.48 -10.48
C SER A 88 10.33 -15.46 -11.62
N GLU A 89 9.79 -15.91 -12.76
CA GLU A 89 9.62 -15.11 -13.97
C GLU A 89 8.23 -15.36 -14.56
N TYR A 90 7.65 -14.35 -15.22
CA TYR A 90 6.40 -14.50 -15.95
C TYR A 90 6.62 -15.23 -17.28
N GLU A 91 5.87 -16.31 -17.51
CA GLU A 91 5.68 -16.93 -18.81
C GLU A 91 4.28 -16.58 -19.31
N TYR A 92 4.20 -15.59 -20.19
CA TYR A 92 2.92 -15.02 -20.59
C TYR A 92 2.12 -15.98 -21.47
N SER A 93 0.83 -16.10 -21.18
CA SER A 93 -0.11 -16.96 -21.90
C SER A 93 -1.53 -16.40 -21.79
N TYR A 94 -2.39 -16.67 -22.77
CA TYR A 94 -3.83 -16.45 -22.67
C TYR A 94 -4.57 -17.64 -22.05
N ASN A 95 -3.87 -18.74 -21.82
CA ASN A 95 -4.34 -19.87 -21.04
C ASN A 95 -3.97 -19.72 -19.57
N TYR A 96 -3.87 -20.82 -18.82
CA TYR A 96 -3.35 -20.77 -17.45
C TYR A 96 -1.94 -20.20 -17.43
N GLN A 97 -1.75 -19.21 -16.59
CA GLN A 97 -0.46 -18.56 -16.39
C GLN A 97 0.45 -19.45 -15.51
N ASN A 98 1.76 -19.40 -15.72
CA ASN A 98 2.72 -20.21 -14.93
C ASN A 98 2.70 -19.89 -13.42
N TRP A 99 2.25 -18.73 -13.04
CA TRP A 99 2.13 -18.31 -11.64
C TRP A 99 0.86 -18.86 -10.94
N TYR A 100 -0.12 -19.35 -11.69
CA TYR A 100 -1.42 -19.76 -11.15
C TYR A 100 -1.32 -20.79 -10.01
N PRO A 101 -0.54 -21.90 -10.10
CA PRO A 101 -0.42 -22.86 -9.01
C PRO A 101 0.21 -22.26 -7.74
N SER A 102 1.13 -21.30 -7.89
CA SER A 102 1.70 -20.56 -6.75
C SER A 102 0.67 -19.68 -6.07
N ALA A 103 -0.06 -18.87 -6.85
CA ALA A 103 -1.12 -18.00 -6.33
C ALA A 103 -2.25 -18.80 -5.66
N GLU A 104 -2.64 -19.93 -6.23
CA GLU A 104 -3.63 -20.85 -5.62
C GLU A 104 -3.16 -21.32 -4.25
N PHE A 105 -1.93 -21.78 -4.14
CA PHE A 105 -1.36 -22.21 -2.87
C PHE A 105 -1.27 -21.07 -1.85
N GLU A 106 -0.78 -19.90 -2.25
CA GLU A 106 -0.65 -18.73 -1.39
C GLU A 106 -2.01 -18.28 -0.87
N THR A 107 -3.03 -18.20 -1.75
CA THR A 107 -4.41 -17.85 -1.41
C THR A 107 -4.99 -18.85 -0.41
N LYS A 108 -4.84 -20.16 -0.67
CA LYS A 108 -5.29 -21.21 0.23
C LYS A 108 -4.60 -21.12 1.59
N ASN A 109 -3.29 -20.92 1.61
CA ASN A 109 -2.55 -20.77 2.87
C ASN A 109 -3.00 -19.53 3.65
N ALA A 110 -3.20 -18.40 2.98
CA ALA A 110 -3.66 -17.19 3.65
C ALA A 110 -5.08 -17.32 4.23
N SER A 111 -5.97 -18.08 3.57
CA SER A 111 -7.33 -18.34 4.05
C SER A 111 -7.43 -19.38 5.18
N GLU A 112 -6.48 -20.33 5.28
CA GLU A 112 -6.49 -21.41 6.27
C GLU A 112 -5.51 -21.17 7.45
N ASN A 113 -4.48 -20.35 7.22
CA ASN A 113 -3.39 -20.15 8.17
C ASN A 113 -3.08 -18.66 8.38
N VAL A 114 -1.90 -18.24 7.90
CA VAL A 114 -1.43 -16.85 7.93
C VAL A 114 -0.50 -16.59 6.74
N GLY A 115 -0.66 -15.43 6.12
CA GLY A 115 0.24 -14.90 5.10
C GLY A 115 0.91 -13.62 5.56
N LEU A 116 2.15 -13.42 5.14
CA LEU A 116 2.91 -12.19 5.32
C LEU A 116 2.94 -11.41 4.01
N PHE A 117 2.56 -10.14 4.04
CA PHE A 117 2.41 -9.29 2.87
C PHE A 117 3.24 -8.01 3.02
N ASP A 118 4.08 -7.69 2.02
CA ASP A 118 4.75 -6.40 1.97
C ASP A 118 3.81 -5.32 1.43
N LEU A 119 3.28 -4.50 2.32
CA LEU A 119 2.39 -3.37 2.05
C LEU A 119 3.14 -2.03 2.08
N THR A 120 4.47 -2.06 2.18
CA THR A 120 5.32 -0.85 2.23
C THR A 120 5.05 0.15 1.10
N PRO A 121 4.72 -0.26 -0.15
CA PRO A 121 4.44 0.69 -1.23
C PRO A 121 3.22 1.60 -1.02
N PHE A 122 2.27 1.24 -0.15
CA PHE A 122 1.14 2.13 0.14
C PHE A 122 1.59 3.51 0.57
N SER A 123 0.95 4.55 0.04
CA SER A 123 1.23 5.93 0.40
C SER A 123 0.81 6.21 1.83
N LYS A 124 1.65 6.92 2.56
CA LYS A 124 1.40 7.31 3.94
C LYS A 124 1.59 8.82 4.07
N PHE A 125 0.52 9.51 4.38
CA PHE A 125 0.55 10.95 4.61
C PHE A 125 0.18 11.23 6.05
N GLU A 126 0.67 12.32 6.60
CA GLU A 126 0.28 12.79 7.92
C GLU A 126 -0.20 14.23 7.85
N ILE A 127 -1.24 14.52 8.63
CA ILE A 127 -1.80 15.86 8.79
C ILE A 127 -2.01 16.13 10.27
N GLN A 128 -1.56 17.30 10.72
CA GLN A 128 -1.69 17.73 12.11
C GLN A 128 -2.06 19.21 12.17
N GLY A 129 -2.96 19.55 13.10
CA GLY A 129 -3.35 20.91 13.39
C GLY A 129 -4.71 20.97 14.05
N GLU A 130 -5.05 22.11 14.65
CA GLU A 130 -6.26 22.27 15.46
C GLU A 130 -7.54 21.88 14.70
N ASN A 131 -7.62 22.22 13.39
CA ASN A 131 -8.77 21.96 12.53
C ASN A 131 -8.58 20.73 11.62
N ALA A 132 -7.57 19.88 11.86
CA ALA A 132 -7.28 18.74 10.98
C ALA A 132 -8.46 17.76 10.87
N HIS A 133 -9.19 17.54 11.96
CA HIS A 133 -10.37 16.69 11.96
C HIS A 133 -11.50 17.26 11.09
N GLU A 134 -11.84 18.54 11.28
CA GLU A 134 -12.89 19.22 10.55
C GLU A 134 -12.59 19.30 9.04
N GLU A 135 -11.35 19.56 8.67
CA GLU A 135 -10.92 19.61 7.28
C GLU A 135 -11.01 18.24 6.61
N LEU A 136 -10.51 17.19 7.27
CA LEU A 136 -10.65 15.82 6.78
C LEU A 136 -12.11 15.38 6.68
N GLN A 137 -12.96 15.77 7.65
CA GLN A 137 -14.38 15.43 7.63
C GLN A 137 -15.12 16.04 6.43
N LYS A 138 -14.71 17.21 5.95
CA LYS A 138 -15.28 17.82 4.74
C LYS A 138 -14.95 17.06 3.45
N LEU A 139 -13.77 16.41 3.42
CA LEU A 139 -13.29 15.68 2.25
C LEU A 139 -13.83 14.26 2.18
N CYS A 140 -14.19 13.67 3.31
CA CYS A 140 -14.48 12.25 3.46
C CYS A 140 -15.97 11.96 3.55
N THR A 141 -16.38 10.84 2.98
CA THR A 141 -17.79 10.38 3.03
C THR A 141 -18.16 9.75 4.37
N ALA A 142 -17.20 9.11 5.05
CA ALA A 142 -17.43 8.49 6.36
C ALA A 142 -17.24 9.50 7.51
N ASN A 143 -17.81 9.19 8.66
CA ASN A 143 -17.60 9.95 9.88
C ASN A 143 -16.22 9.62 10.48
N ILE A 144 -15.27 10.52 10.31
CA ILE A 144 -13.89 10.37 10.79
C ILE A 144 -13.83 10.41 12.31
N LYS A 145 -13.23 9.39 12.90
CA LYS A 145 -13.08 9.30 14.36
C LYS A 145 -11.87 10.10 14.83
N ASN A 146 -12.09 11.03 15.79
CA ASN A 146 -11.02 11.82 16.43
C ASN A 146 -10.63 11.24 17.79
N GLU A 147 -10.71 9.92 17.93
CA GLU A 147 -10.28 9.15 19.09
C GLU A 147 -8.98 8.42 18.76
N ILE A 148 -8.00 8.51 19.65
CA ILE A 148 -6.68 7.89 19.45
C ILE A 148 -6.82 6.40 19.18
N GLY A 149 -6.15 5.94 18.15
CA GLY A 149 -6.14 4.54 17.72
C GLY A 149 -7.32 4.12 16.87
N LYS A 150 -8.28 4.99 16.56
CA LYS A 150 -9.39 4.64 15.66
C LYS A 150 -8.96 4.75 14.20
N CYS A 151 -9.34 3.72 13.44
CA CYS A 151 -9.18 3.66 11.98
C CYS A 151 -10.54 3.84 11.32
N THR A 152 -10.58 4.62 10.24
CA THR A 152 -11.79 4.85 9.44
C THR A 152 -11.45 4.62 7.97
N TYR A 153 -12.05 3.60 7.34
CA TYR A 153 -12.02 3.46 5.90
C TYR A 153 -13.05 4.39 5.27
N THR A 154 -12.67 5.14 4.24
CA THR A 154 -13.51 6.16 3.64
C THR A 154 -13.11 6.45 2.21
N GLN A 155 -14.00 7.12 1.47
CA GLN A 155 -13.72 7.72 0.16
C GLN A 155 -13.61 9.22 0.30
N MET A 156 -12.76 9.84 -0.52
CA MET A 156 -12.77 11.27 -0.81
C MET A 156 -13.43 11.51 -2.15
N LEU A 157 -14.25 12.52 -2.24
CA LEU A 157 -15.02 12.85 -3.44
C LEU A 157 -14.52 14.13 -4.10
N ASN A 158 -14.78 14.25 -5.40
CA ASN A 158 -14.69 15.51 -6.12
C ASN A 158 -15.98 16.34 -5.96
N SER A 159 -16.01 17.53 -6.58
CA SER A 159 -17.16 18.46 -6.52
C SER A 159 -18.44 17.89 -7.13
N ASP A 160 -18.34 16.90 -8.01
CA ASP A 160 -19.47 16.29 -8.71
C ASP A 160 -19.95 15.00 -8.01
N GLY A 161 -19.35 14.64 -6.86
CA GLY A 161 -19.67 13.47 -6.09
C GLY A 161 -19.00 12.17 -6.57
N GLY A 162 -18.09 12.26 -7.55
CA GLY A 162 -17.28 11.14 -8.01
C GLY A 162 -16.17 10.79 -7.02
N ILE A 163 -15.83 9.49 -6.92
CA ILE A 163 -14.76 9.01 -6.03
C ILE A 163 -13.40 9.40 -6.62
N GLU A 164 -12.63 10.21 -5.89
CA GLU A 164 -11.24 10.52 -6.23
C GLU A 164 -10.28 9.48 -5.71
N THR A 165 -10.46 9.05 -4.47
CA THR A 165 -9.63 8.03 -3.85
C THR A 165 -10.39 7.33 -2.74
N ASP A 166 -10.03 6.09 -2.46
CA ASP A 166 -10.38 5.36 -1.25
C ASP A 166 -9.15 5.19 -0.37
N LEU A 167 -9.33 5.31 0.93
CA LEU A 167 -8.22 5.34 1.86
C LEU A 167 -8.62 5.01 3.29
N THR A 168 -7.63 4.76 4.12
CA THR A 168 -7.81 4.58 5.55
C THR A 168 -7.23 5.78 6.30
N ILE A 169 -8.02 6.36 7.19
CA ILE A 169 -7.59 7.43 8.11
C ILE A 169 -7.46 6.87 9.52
N VAL A 170 -6.32 7.13 10.14
CA VAL A 170 -6.00 6.68 11.50
C VAL A 170 -5.75 7.88 12.39
N CYS A 171 -6.45 7.97 13.50
CA CYS A 171 -6.21 8.98 14.50
C CYS A 171 -5.00 8.58 15.38
N LEU A 172 -3.85 9.21 15.16
CA LEU A 172 -2.61 8.95 15.93
C LEU A 172 -2.63 9.68 17.29
N LYS A 173 -3.14 10.91 17.28
CA LYS A 173 -3.41 11.76 18.48
C LYS A 173 -4.61 12.64 18.15
N LYS A 174 -5.16 13.32 19.13
CA LYS A 174 -6.21 14.30 18.88
C LYS A 174 -5.73 15.31 17.81
N ASN A 175 -6.51 15.47 16.75
CA ASN A 175 -6.20 16.33 15.59
C ASN A 175 -4.84 16.03 14.90
N TYR A 176 -4.41 14.77 14.96
CA TYR A 176 -3.25 14.26 14.23
C TYR A 176 -3.59 12.91 13.60
N PHE A 177 -3.57 12.88 12.29
CA PHE A 177 -4.06 11.75 11.51
C PHE A 177 -2.99 11.25 10.54
N ARG A 178 -2.96 9.92 10.34
CA ARG A 178 -2.26 9.28 9.24
C ARG A 178 -3.29 8.83 8.21
N ILE A 179 -3.00 9.11 6.94
CA ILE A 179 -3.80 8.73 5.79
C ILE A 179 -3.00 7.68 5.02
N ILE A 180 -3.62 6.54 4.73
CA ILE A 180 -3.02 5.44 3.97
C ILE A 180 -3.82 5.27 2.70
N SER A 181 -3.16 5.41 1.54
CA SER A 181 -3.78 5.29 0.23
C SER A 181 -2.94 4.46 -0.75
N SER A 182 -3.42 4.28 -1.96
CA SER A 182 -2.76 3.46 -2.98
C SER A 182 -1.40 4.01 -3.39
N ALA A 183 -0.42 3.13 -3.60
CA ALA A 183 0.88 3.48 -4.16
C ALA A 183 0.78 4.09 -5.58
N ALA A 184 -0.17 3.61 -6.37
CA ALA A 184 -0.33 4.02 -7.77
C ALA A 184 -0.86 5.45 -7.90
N THR A 185 -1.60 5.96 -6.91
CA THR A 185 -2.25 7.27 -6.94
C THR A 185 -1.60 8.29 -6.00
N ARG A 186 -0.41 8.01 -5.46
CA ARG A 186 0.31 8.84 -4.47
C ARG A 186 0.28 10.34 -4.79
N GLU A 187 0.69 10.72 -6.00
CA GLU A 187 0.77 12.15 -6.39
C GLU A 187 -0.62 12.76 -6.62
N ARG A 188 -1.56 11.99 -7.15
CA ARG A 188 -2.95 12.40 -7.31
C ARG A 188 -3.61 12.67 -5.96
N ASP A 189 -3.50 11.72 -5.04
CA ASP A 189 -4.11 11.81 -3.72
C ASP A 189 -3.53 12.97 -2.93
N LYS A 190 -2.21 13.11 -2.95
CA LYS A 190 -1.50 14.23 -2.35
C LYS A 190 -1.95 15.58 -2.92
N PHE A 191 -2.11 15.67 -4.24
CA PHE A 191 -2.61 16.88 -4.89
C PHE A 191 -4.05 17.19 -4.47
N HIS A 192 -4.94 16.17 -4.52
CA HIS A 192 -6.34 16.33 -4.16
C HIS A 192 -6.49 16.81 -2.71
N ILE A 193 -5.80 16.17 -1.76
CA ILE A 193 -5.85 16.56 -0.36
C ILE A 193 -5.32 18.00 -0.17
N ASN A 194 -4.12 18.30 -0.67
CA ASN A 194 -3.53 19.64 -0.51
C ASN A 194 -4.38 20.76 -1.11
N LYS A 195 -5.08 20.49 -2.22
CA LYS A 195 -5.96 21.47 -2.87
C LYS A 195 -7.12 21.94 -1.98
N HIS A 196 -7.54 21.08 -1.04
CA HIS A 196 -8.71 21.31 -0.21
C HIS A 196 -8.38 21.60 1.26
N LEU A 197 -7.10 21.50 1.64
CA LEU A 197 -6.67 21.90 2.98
C LEU A 197 -6.53 23.42 3.07
N SER A 198 -6.84 23.95 4.24
CA SER A 198 -6.57 25.34 4.57
C SER A 198 -5.07 25.59 4.77
N ASP A 199 -4.60 26.82 4.55
CA ASP A 199 -3.18 27.21 4.56
C ASP A 199 -2.46 26.94 5.89
N ASN A 200 -3.19 26.81 6.99
CA ASN A 200 -2.65 26.52 8.32
C ASN A 200 -2.39 25.03 8.57
N LEU A 201 -2.80 24.16 7.66
CA LEU A 201 -2.54 22.72 7.71
C LEU A 201 -1.55 22.30 6.63
N LYS A 202 -0.70 21.32 6.95
CA LYS A 202 0.25 20.75 6.01
C LYS A 202 0.07 19.25 5.94
N LEU A 203 0.00 18.75 4.72
CA LEU A 203 0.11 17.31 4.44
C LEU A 203 1.59 16.95 4.30
N ILE A 204 2.06 16.07 5.16
CA ILE A 204 3.45 15.58 5.16
C ILE A 204 3.45 14.17 4.57
N ASP A 205 4.22 13.97 3.52
CA ASP A 205 4.43 12.65 2.94
C ASP A 205 5.48 11.89 3.75
N VAL A 206 5.04 10.86 4.46
CA VAL A 206 5.88 9.99 5.32
C VAL A 206 5.99 8.57 4.75
N THR A 207 5.67 8.40 3.47
CA THR A 207 5.66 7.08 2.81
C THR A 207 6.96 6.33 3.03
N ASP A 208 8.08 7.01 2.87
CA ASP A 208 9.41 6.40 2.91
C ASP A 208 9.98 6.26 4.35
N ASN A 209 9.24 6.72 5.37
CA ASN A 209 9.65 6.61 6.77
C ASN A 209 9.26 5.27 7.39
N TYR A 210 8.25 4.60 6.82
CA TYR A 210 7.67 3.38 7.38
C TYR A 210 7.60 2.25 6.37
N CYS A 211 8.04 1.09 6.78
CA CYS A 211 7.66 -0.18 6.15
C CYS A 211 6.36 -0.69 6.74
N VAL A 212 5.60 -1.41 5.94
CA VAL A 212 4.33 -1.99 6.39
C VAL A 212 4.29 -3.47 6.06
N LEU A 213 4.13 -4.29 7.09
CA LEU A 213 3.89 -5.73 6.94
C LEU A 213 2.43 -6.04 7.29
N GLY A 214 1.72 -6.65 6.35
CA GLY A 214 0.42 -7.23 6.59
C GLY A 214 0.56 -8.67 7.09
N VAL A 215 -0.04 -8.98 8.24
CA VAL A 215 -0.09 -10.33 8.81
C VAL A 215 -1.56 -10.76 8.79
N PHE A 216 -1.96 -11.49 7.74
CA PHE A 216 -3.36 -11.78 7.46
C PHE A 216 -3.64 -13.28 7.44
N GLY A 217 -4.80 -13.66 7.96
CA GLY A 217 -5.29 -15.02 8.00
C GLY A 217 -5.88 -15.40 9.37
N PRO A 218 -6.67 -16.48 9.46
CA PRO A 218 -7.38 -16.86 10.68
C PRO A 218 -6.45 -17.14 11.87
N LYS A 219 -5.19 -17.54 11.62
CA LYS A 219 -4.19 -17.80 12.67
C LYS A 219 -3.30 -16.56 12.97
N SER A 220 -3.54 -15.40 12.36
CA SER A 220 -2.70 -14.22 12.54
C SER A 220 -2.63 -13.76 14.00
N ARG A 221 -3.74 -13.87 14.76
CA ARG A 221 -3.74 -13.55 16.19
C ARG A 221 -2.83 -14.46 17.01
N LEU A 222 -2.82 -15.75 16.72
CA LEU A 222 -1.94 -16.70 17.42
C LEU A 222 -0.48 -16.34 17.19
N LEU A 223 -0.11 -16.08 15.93
CA LEU A 223 1.24 -15.63 15.59
C LEU A 223 1.61 -14.33 16.32
N MET A 224 0.73 -13.33 16.28
CA MET A 224 1.00 -12.04 16.94
C MET A 224 1.13 -12.19 18.45
N GLN A 225 0.36 -13.08 19.07
CA GLN A 225 0.43 -13.34 20.51
C GLN A 225 1.72 -14.07 20.90
N ASP A 226 2.25 -14.92 20.03
CA ASP A 226 3.55 -15.60 20.24
C ASP A 226 4.73 -14.61 20.10
N LEU A 227 4.61 -13.60 19.23
CA LEU A 227 5.67 -12.63 18.96
C LEU A 227 5.68 -11.45 19.97
N SER A 228 4.57 -11.20 20.66
CA SER A 228 4.42 -10.02 21.52
C SER A 228 3.71 -10.38 22.83
N LYS A 229 4.11 -9.68 23.90
CA LYS A 229 3.43 -9.74 25.21
C LYS A 229 2.15 -8.89 25.26
N ASP A 230 1.89 -8.10 24.23
CA ASP A 230 0.68 -7.29 24.14
C ASP A 230 -0.55 -8.19 23.93
N ASP A 231 -1.70 -7.73 24.42
CA ASP A 231 -2.95 -8.48 24.29
C ASP A 231 -3.63 -8.22 22.94
N PHE A 232 -3.80 -9.29 22.14
CA PHE A 232 -4.47 -9.28 20.84
C PHE A 232 -5.91 -9.82 20.90
N SER A 233 -6.50 -9.99 22.09
CA SER A 233 -7.90 -10.35 22.25
C SER A 233 -8.84 -9.36 21.57
N ASN A 234 -10.09 -9.78 21.30
CA ASN A 234 -11.10 -8.88 20.74
C ASN A 234 -11.47 -7.72 21.65
N GLU A 235 -11.35 -7.92 22.96
CA GLU A 235 -11.64 -6.94 24.00
C GLU A 235 -10.62 -5.81 24.00
N ASN A 236 -9.34 -6.15 23.84
CA ASN A 236 -8.21 -5.21 23.99
C ASN A 236 -7.60 -4.75 22.67
N PHE A 237 -7.94 -5.41 21.56
CA PHE A 237 -7.56 -4.98 20.21
C PHE A 237 -8.70 -5.21 19.21
N ARG A 238 -9.70 -4.32 19.24
CA ARG A 238 -10.90 -4.41 18.38
C ARG A 238 -10.59 -4.14 16.92
N PHE A 239 -11.44 -4.66 16.02
CA PHE A 239 -11.40 -4.29 14.60
C PHE A 239 -11.49 -2.77 14.41
N ALA A 240 -10.83 -2.26 13.39
CA ALA A 240 -10.68 -0.84 13.08
C ALA A 240 -10.07 -0.01 14.23
N ASN A 241 -9.24 -0.66 15.06
CA ASN A 241 -8.42 0.01 16.06
C ASN A 241 -6.93 -0.17 15.74
N SER A 242 -6.13 0.70 16.31
CA SER A 242 -4.68 0.65 16.25
C SER A 242 -4.06 1.02 17.58
N LYS A 243 -2.88 0.51 17.85
CA LYS A 243 -2.12 0.79 19.08
C LYS A 243 -0.63 0.53 18.85
N PHE A 244 0.20 1.03 19.72
CA PHE A 244 1.58 0.55 19.80
C PHE A 244 1.61 -0.85 20.41
N ILE A 245 2.45 -1.69 19.84
CA ILE A 245 2.82 -3.00 20.37
C ILE A 245 4.33 -3.11 20.41
N THR A 246 4.85 -4.12 21.11
CA THR A 246 6.29 -4.38 21.22
C THR A 246 6.60 -5.78 20.70
N ILE A 247 7.45 -5.88 19.70
CA ILE A 247 8.00 -7.14 19.19
C ILE A 247 9.52 -7.07 19.29
N ASP A 248 10.15 -8.04 19.91
CA ASP A 248 11.60 -8.11 20.11
C ASP A 248 12.24 -6.76 20.54
N ASN A 249 11.67 -6.14 21.59
CA ASN A 249 12.05 -4.84 22.14
C ASN A 249 11.91 -3.65 21.17
N THR A 250 11.30 -3.85 20.00
CA THR A 250 11.00 -2.79 19.03
C THR A 250 9.55 -2.38 19.17
N LYS A 251 9.30 -1.09 19.40
CA LYS A 251 7.96 -0.52 19.48
C LYS A 251 7.48 -0.16 18.09
N ILE A 252 6.38 -0.76 17.67
CA ILE A 252 5.78 -0.56 16.35
C ILE A 252 4.30 -0.18 16.47
N TRP A 253 3.79 0.51 15.47
CA TRP A 253 2.36 0.82 15.38
C TRP A 253 1.63 -0.28 14.66
N ALA A 254 0.64 -0.90 15.28
CA ALA A 254 -0.17 -1.95 14.70
C ALA A 254 -1.62 -1.49 14.51
N GLN A 255 -2.20 -1.83 13.36
CA GLN A 255 -3.62 -1.62 13.04
C GLN A 255 -4.29 -2.97 12.88
N ARG A 256 -5.46 -3.16 13.48
CA ARG A 256 -6.27 -4.35 13.25
C ARG A 256 -7.21 -4.12 12.07
N LEU A 257 -6.67 -4.30 10.90
CA LEU A 257 -7.32 -4.19 9.60
C LEU A 257 -6.85 -5.34 8.70
N SER A 258 -7.60 -5.62 7.64
CA SER A 258 -7.23 -6.60 6.62
C SER A 258 -7.91 -6.28 5.30
N TYR A 259 -7.17 -6.46 4.22
CA TYR A 259 -7.67 -6.32 2.85
C TYR A 259 -8.12 -7.66 2.23
N VAL A 260 -7.78 -8.77 2.87
CA VAL A 260 -8.05 -10.13 2.34
C VAL A 260 -9.33 -10.76 2.87
N GLY A 261 -10.13 -10.03 3.63
CA GLY A 261 -11.37 -10.53 4.23
C GLY A 261 -11.19 -11.45 5.44
N GLU A 262 -9.96 -11.70 5.85
CA GLU A 262 -9.59 -12.51 7.01
C GLU A 262 -9.18 -11.63 8.20
N LEU A 263 -9.03 -12.26 9.38
CA LEU A 263 -8.41 -11.60 10.53
C LEU A 263 -7.00 -11.13 10.15
N GLY A 264 -6.63 -9.91 10.56
CA GLY A 264 -5.31 -9.43 10.23
C GLY A 264 -4.87 -8.17 10.95
N TYR A 265 -3.58 -7.91 10.80
CA TYR A 265 -2.89 -6.77 11.37
C TYR A 265 -1.95 -6.17 10.35
N GLU A 266 -1.91 -4.86 10.28
CA GLU A 266 -0.92 -4.08 9.53
C GLU A 266 0.08 -3.49 10.53
N LEU A 267 1.36 -3.81 10.33
CA LEU A 267 2.45 -3.44 11.22
C LEU A 267 3.27 -2.32 10.57
N PHE A 268 3.21 -1.12 11.14
CA PHE A 268 3.99 0.04 10.68
C PHE A 268 5.30 0.09 11.44
N ILE A 269 6.37 -0.20 10.75
CA ILE A 269 7.73 -0.35 11.27
C ILE A 269 8.58 0.78 10.71
N GLU A 270 9.34 1.46 11.56
CA GLU A 270 10.31 2.44 11.08
C GLU A 270 11.33 1.77 10.15
N VAL A 271 11.71 2.45 9.06
CA VAL A 271 12.54 1.87 8.00
C VAL A 271 13.87 1.30 8.54
N ASN A 272 14.42 1.91 9.60
CA ASN A 272 15.66 1.46 10.22
C ASN A 272 15.54 0.10 10.93
N ASP A 273 14.34 -0.26 11.37
CA ASP A 273 14.05 -1.51 12.08
C ASP A 273 13.50 -2.60 11.13
N ALA A 274 13.24 -2.26 9.87
CA ALA A 274 12.55 -3.13 8.93
C ALA A 274 13.20 -4.52 8.79
N LYS A 275 14.53 -4.57 8.56
CA LYS A 275 15.23 -5.85 8.36
C LYS A 275 15.23 -6.75 9.58
N LYS A 276 15.21 -6.18 10.78
CA LYS A 276 15.14 -6.93 12.03
C LYS A 276 13.77 -7.56 12.22
N MET A 277 12.73 -6.92 11.70
CA MET A 277 11.33 -7.29 11.90
C MET A 277 10.80 -8.27 10.83
N PHE A 278 11.57 -8.55 9.78
CA PHE A 278 11.25 -9.52 8.74
C PHE A 278 11.81 -10.90 9.10
#